data_3e7cd0a12cfa502f7a3013ef09e28df5
#
_entry.id   3e7cd0a12cfa502f7a3013ef09e28df5
#
_cell.length_a   1.000
_cell.length_b   1.000
_cell.length_c   1.000
_cell.angle_alpha   90.00
_cell.angle_beta   90.00
_cell.angle_gamma   90.00
#
_symmetry.space_group_name_H-M   'P 1'
#
loop_
_entity.id
_entity.type
_entity.pdbx_description
1 polymer ?
#
loop_
_entity_poly.entity_id
_entity_poly.type
_entity_poly.pdbx_seq_one_letter_code
_entity_poly.pdbx_strand_id
1 'polypeptide(L)'
;MAGEKLFNSERTNEMKKLLICTTLSILSLIPVSANAASVKHTVVSGDSMWKIAVKYQVGLSEIVDANPHISNPELIYPGQIITIPSKDAQVSEYESEVIRLVNEIRVKNGLNTLKEDWELSRVARYKSQDMKDNKYFSHTSPVYGTPFEMMKNFGITYRSAAENIAKGQTTPQAVVNAWMNSSGHRANILNSTYNKIGVGYVKSGNYWTQMFIRQ
;
A
#
# COMPACT_ATOMS: atom_id res chain seq x y z
N MET A 1 -77.05 -1.79 -23.67
CA MET A 1 -76.25 -0.57 -23.48
C MET A 1 -75.87 -0.30 -22.01
N ALA A 2 -75.95 -1.27 -21.09
CA ALA A 2 -75.53 -1.04 -19.67
C ALA A 2 -74.24 -1.82 -19.31
N GLY A 3 -73.80 -2.75 -20.13
CA GLY A 3 -72.60 -3.54 -19.84
C GLY A 3 -71.25 -2.92 -20.20
N GLU A 4 -71.24 -2.01 -21.19
CA GLU A 4 -69.97 -1.40 -21.67
C GLU A 4 -69.42 -0.27 -20.79
N LYS A 5 -70.26 0.37 -20.03
CA LYS A 5 -69.85 1.48 -19.15
C LYS A 5 -69.19 0.99 -17.85
N LEU A 6 -69.47 -0.23 -17.39
CA LEU A 6 -68.83 -0.80 -16.19
C LEU A 6 -67.42 -1.35 -16.45
N PHE A 7 -67.20 -1.89 -17.65
CA PHE A 7 -65.91 -2.46 -18.02
C PHE A 7 -64.79 -1.39 -18.24
N ASN A 8 -65.16 -0.22 -18.68
CA ASN A 8 -64.19 0.90 -18.85
C ASN A 8 -63.87 1.65 -17.52
N SER A 9 -64.72 1.54 -16.50
CA SER A 9 -64.47 2.18 -15.20
C SER A 9 -63.42 1.43 -14.37
N GLU A 10 -63.41 0.11 -14.44
CA GLU A 10 -62.41 -0.71 -13.71
C GLU A 10 -61.00 -0.65 -14.31
N ARG A 11 -60.91 -0.53 -15.64
CA ARG A 11 -59.63 -0.45 -16.33
C ARG A 11 -58.90 0.86 -16.10
N THR A 12 -59.60 1.94 -15.85
CA THR A 12 -59.00 3.25 -15.53
C THR A 12 -58.52 3.33 -14.05
N ASN A 13 -59.09 2.54 -13.16
CA ASN A 13 -58.65 2.52 -11.76
C ASN A 13 -57.41 1.66 -11.54
N GLU A 14 -57.24 0.57 -12.29
CA GLU A 14 -56.03 -0.24 -12.22
C GLU A 14 -54.82 0.45 -12.86
N MET A 15 -55.02 1.25 -13.90
CA MET A 15 -53.91 2.03 -14.48
C MET A 15 -53.49 3.20 -13.63
N LYS A 16 -54.32 3.70 -12.73
CA LYS A 16 -53.98 4.78 -11.77
C LYS A 16 -53.22 4.26 -10.53
N LYS A 17 -53.28 2.95 -10.23
CA LYS A 17 -52.56 2.35 -9.10
C LYS A 17 -51.12 1.92 -9.48
N LEU A 18 -50.75 1.91 -10.77
CA LEU A 18 -49.42 1.51 -11.25
C LEU A 18 -48.47 2.67 -11.50
N LEU A 19 -48.86 3.89 -11.12
CA LEU A 19 -48.02 5.10 -11.30
C LEU A 19 -47.60 5.73 -9.98
N ILE A 20 -47.49 4.95 -8.90
CA ILE A 20 -46.96 5.45 -7.63
C ILE A 20 -45.79 4.55 -7.21
N CYS A 21 -44.62 5.15 -7.10
CA CYS A 21 -43.39 4.70 -6.45
C CYS A 21 -42.49 3.73 -7.24
N THR A 22 -41.73 4.27 -8.18
CA THR A 22 -40.32 3.94 -8.22
C THR A 22 -39.51 5.21 -8.47
N THR A 23 -39.48 6.12 -7.51
CA THR A 23 -38.32 6.99 -7.36
C THR A 23 -37.22 6.10 -6.80
N LEU A 24 -36.52 5.41 -7.67
CA LEU A 24 -35.27 4.76 -7.34
C LEU A 24 -34.28 5.88 -7.00
N SER A 25 -34.18 6.19 -5.70
CA SER A 25 -33.12 7.03 -5.19
C SER A 25 -31.82 6.33 -5.53
N ILE A 26 -31.21 6.71 -6.66
CA ILE A 26 -29.82 6.40 -6.94
C ILE A 26 -29.04 7.18 -5.89
N LEU A 27 -28.81 6.51 -4.75
CA LEU A 27 -27.81 6.94 -3.79
C LEU A 27 -26.48 6.79 -4.52
N SER A 28 -26.04 7.88 -5.17
CA SER A 28 -24.69 7.96 -5.73
C SER A 28 -23.74 7.77 -4.54
N LEU A 29 -23.22 6.57 -4.39
CA LEU A 29 -22.01 6.33 -3.61
C LEU A 29 -20.89 7.16 -4.27
N ILE A 30 -20.79 8.41 -3.82
CA ILE A 30 -19.58 9.19 -4.06
C ILE A 30 -18.49 8.37 -3.34
N PRO A 31 -17.47 7.86 -4.05
CA PRO A 31 -16.35 7.27 -3.36
C PRO A 31 -15.75 8.39 -2.50
N VAL A 32 -15.98 8.33 -1.19
CA VAL A 32 -15.18 9.08 -0.25
C VAL A 32 -13.77 8.53 -0.45
N SER A 33 -12.96 9.24 -1.23
CA SER A 33 -11.51 9.07 -1.14
C SER A 33 -11.20 9.35 0.33
N ALA A 34 -10.97 8.29 1.09
CA ALA A 34 -10.40 8.41 2.41
C ALA A 34 -8.99 8.98 2.20
N ASN A 35 -8.91 10.30 2.18
CA ASN A 35 -7.64 10.98 2.40
C ASN A 35 -7.18 10.48 3.76
N ALA A 36 -6.13 9.65 3.76
CA ALA A 36 -5.53 9.19 5.00
C ALA A 36 -5.20 10.43 5.82
N ALA A 37 -5.89 10.61 6.94
CA ALA A 37 -5.76 11.81 7.76
C ALA A 37 -4.32 11.93 8.22
N SER A 38 -3.63 13.02 7.88
CA SER A 38 -2.26 13.26 8.33
C SER A 38 -2.26 13.34 9.86
N VAL A 39 -1.39 12.56 10.49
CA VAL A 39 -1.16 12.62 11.93
C VAL A 39 -0.32 13.87 12.23
N LYS A 40 -0.65 14.58 13.31
CA LYS A 40 0.16 15.70 13.79
C LYS A 40 0.95 15.29 15.03
N HIS A 41 2.24 15.60 15.02
CA HIS A 41 3.15 15.40 16.14
C HIS A 41 3.56 16.75 16.69
N THR A 42 3.34 16.96 17.99
CA THR A 42 3.90 18.13 18.69
C THR A 42 5.29 17.80 19.18
N VAL A 43 6.28 18.55 18.74
CA VAL A 43 7.68 18.39 19.11
C VAL A 43 7.85 18.56 20.62
N VAL A 44 8.56 17.63 21.23
CA VAL A 44 8.96 17.68 22.64
C VAL A 44 10.49 17.78 22.76
N SER A 45 10.97 18.14 23.94
CA SER A 45 12.42 18.23 24.17
C SER A 45 13.12 16.90 23.88
N GLY A 46 14.19 16.95 23.07
CA GLY A 46 14.94 15.76 22.65
C GLY A 46 14.49 15.14 21.35
N ASP A 47 13.41 15.62 20.73
CA ASP A 47 13.02 15.22 19.38
C ASP A 47 13.99 15.77 18.32
N SER A 48 14.05 15.04 17.21
CA SER A 48 14.60 15.51 15.94
C SER A 48 13.72 14.96 14.82
N MET A 49 13.77 15.57 13.62
CA MET A 49 13.02 15.05 12.47
C MET A 49 13.29 13.58 12.21
N TRP A 50 14.54 13.13 12.37
CA TRP A 50 14.92 11.73 12.23
C TRP A 50 14.25 10.83 13.29
N LYS A 51 14.27 11.22 14.57
CA LYS A 51 13.61 10.45 15.63
C LYS A 51 12.10 10.34 15.43
N ILE A 52 11.47 11.43 14.95
CA ILE A 52 10.06 11.46 14.61
C ILE A 52 9.81 10.54 13.41
N ALA A 53 10.64 10.57 12.36
CA ALA A 53 10.56 9.68 11.22
C ALA A 53 10.59 8.20 11.64
N VAL A 54 11.54 7.82 12.48
CA VAL A 54 11.65 6.46 13.04
C VAL A 54 10.42 6.09 13.87
N LYS A 55 9.96 7.00 14.75
CA LYS A 55 8.78 6.76 15.60
C LYS A 55 7.53 6.44 14.80
N TYR A 56 7.31 7.14 13.70
CA TYR A 56 6.12 6.97 12.84
C TYR A 56 6.37 6.04 11.65
N GLN A 57 7.56 5.47 11.52
CA GLN A 57 7.94 4.57 10.41
C GLN A 57 7.70 5.18 9.03
N VAL A 58 8.08 6.45 8.87
CA VAL A 58 8.05 7.20 7.62
C VAL A 58 9.45 7.68 7.26
N GLY A 59 9.72 7.96 6.01
CA GLY A 59 11.02 8.47 5.61
C GLY A 59 11.25 9.90 6.10
N LEU A 60 12.51 10.25 6.36
CA LEU A 60 12.86 11.61 6.74
C LEU A 60 12.52 12.61 5.63
N SER A 61 12.79 12.25 4.36
CA SER A 61 12.40 13.07 3.20
C SER A 61 10.89 13.30 3.13
N GLU A 62 10.09 12.24 3.36
CA GLU A 62 8.63 12.36 3.31
C GLU A 62 8.09 13.30 4.40
N ILE A 63 8.69 13.28 5.62
CA ILE A 63 8.30 14.25 6.67
C ILE A 63 8.72 15.67 6.26
N VAL A 64 9.92 15.86 5.74
CA VAL A 64 10.39 17.17 5.31
C VAL A 64 9.49 17.74 4.21
N ASP A 65 9.16 16.94 3.20
CA ASP A 65 8.27 17.30 2.09
C ASP A 65 6.83 17.63 2.55
N ALA A 66 6.35 16.94 3.60
CA ALA A 66 5.04 17.23 4.20
C ALA A 66 5.02 18.48 5.08
N ASN A 67 6.19 19.09 5.35
CA ASN A 67 6.35 20.26 6.21
C ASN A 67 7.19 21.38 5.54
N PRO A 68 6.82 21.87 4.35
CA PRO A 68 7.62 22.84 3.60
C PRO A 68 7.75 24.20 4.31
N HIS A 69 6.95 24.45 5.34
CA HIS A 69 7.03 25.64 6.19
C HIS A 69 8.20 25.61 7.18
N ILE A 70 8.86 24.45 7.34
CA ILE A 70 10.03 24.30 8.20
C ILE A 70 11.29 24.50 7.35
N SER A 71 11.86 25.70 7.40
CA SER A 71 12.99 26.08 6.56
C SER A 71 14.27 25.31 6.88
N ASN A 72 14.45 24.90 8.13
CA ASN A 72 15.59 24.07 8.55
C ASN A 72 15.11 22.82 9.29
N PRO A 73 15.00 21.66 8.61
CA PRO A 73 14.58 20.41 9.24
C PRO A 73 15.53 19.85 10.31
N GLU A 74 16.78 20.31 10.35
CA GLU A 74 17.74 19.92 11.38
C GLU A 74 17.51 20.66 12.71
N LEU A 75 16.73 21.74 12.68
CA LEU A 75 16.49 22.61 13.83
C LEU A 75 14.99 22.75 14.07
N ILE A 76 14.44 21.88 14.91
CA ILE A 76 13.05 21.95 15.37
C ILE A 76 12.98 22.25 16.87
N TYR A 77 11.91 22.91 17.30
CA TYR A 77 11.75 23.38 18.68
C TYR A 77 10.52 22.76 19.35
N PRO A 78 10.57 22.52 20.67
CA PRO A 78 9.39 22.12 21.43
C PRO A 78 8.18 23.01 21.18
N GLY A 79 7.01 22.39 20.98
CA GLY A 79 5.76 23.06 20.64
C GLY A 79 5.51 23.21 19.14
N GLN A 80 6.48 23.02 18.26
CA GLN A 80 6.22 22.98 16.81
C GLN A 80 5.34 21.78 16.46
N ILE A 81 4.48 21.97 15.45
CA ILE A 81 3.61 20.90 14.95
C ILE A 81 4.20 20.35 13.64
N ILE A 82 4.53 19.08 13.67
CA ILE A 82 5.01 18.32 12.50
C ILE A 82 3.88 17.52 11.91
N THR A 83 3.60 17.71 10.64
CA THR A 83 2.67 16.90 9.87
C THR A 83 3.36 15.59 9.49
N ILE A 84 2.79 14.47 9.92
CA ILE A 84 3.29 13.13 9.60
C ILE A 84 2.48 12.62 8.42
N PRO A 85 3.10 12.33 7.26
CA PRO A 85 2.41 11.74 6.13
C PRO A 85 1.90 10.35 6.51
N SER A 86 0.63 10.07 6.25
CA SER A 86 0.05 8.77 6.50
C SER A 86 0.12 7.91 5.24
N LYS A 87 0.38 6.62 5.42
CA LYS A 87 0.21 5.64 4.34
C LYS A 87 -1.29 5.41 4.11
N ASP A 88 -1.65 5.10 2.87
CA ASP A 88 -2.97 4.54 2.58
C ASP A 88 -3.17 3.27 3.42
N ALA A 89 -4.27 3.20 4.16
CA ALA A 89 -4.56 2.09 5.06
C ALA A 89 -4.63 0.75 4.31
N GLN A 90 -5.21 0.73 3.11
CA GLN A 90 -5.28 -0.47 2.28
C GLN A 90 -3.89 -0.90 1.79
N VAL A 91 -3.00 0.05 1.47
CA VAL A 91 -1.61 -0.26 1.08
C VAL A 91 -0.89 -0.93 2.25
N SER A 92 -1.00 -0.37 3.46
CA SER A 92 -0.38 -0.95 4.65
C SER A 92 -0.93 -2.33 4.98
N GLU A 93 -2.24 -2.54 4.87
CA GLU A 93 -2.89 -3.84 5.08
C GLU A 93 -2.40 -4.87 4.05
N TYR A 94 -2.31 -4.51 2.77
CA TYR A 94 -1.86 -5.41 1.71
C TYR A 94 -0.39 -5.81 1.86
N GLU A 95 0.48 -4.87 2.23
CA GLU A 95 1.89 -5.15 2.50
C GLU A 95 2.05 -6.13 3.67
N SER A 96 1.36 -5.88 4.78
CA SER A 96 1.39 -6.74 5.97
C SER A 96 0.82 -8.13 5.68
N GLU A 97 -0.25 -8.21 4.91
CA GLU A 97 -0.85 -9.49 4.52
C GLU A 97 0.09 -10.33 3.62
N VAL A 98 0.82 -9.71 2.69
CA VAL A 98 1.86 -10.40 1.92
C VAL A 98 2.94 -10.98 2.85
N ILE A 99 3.41 -10.21 3.83
CA ILE A 99 4.42 -10.68 4.80
C ILE A 99 3.88 -11.87 5.60
N ARG A 100 2.63 -11.79 6.06
CA ARG A 100 1.97 -12.86 6.80
C ARG A 100 1.89 -14.15 5.97
N LEU A 101 1.41 -14.06 4.74
CA LEU A 101 1.27 -15.19 3.82
C LEU A 101 2.63 -15.84 3.50
N VAL A 102 3.65 -15.03 3.27
CA VAL A 102 5.03 -15.52 3.05
C VAL A 102 5.54 -16.26 4.28
N ASN A 103 5.32 -15.73 5.47
CA ASN A 103 5.75 -16.37 6.71
C ASN A 103 5.01 -17.69 6.97
N GLU A 104 3.73 -17.79 6.64
CA GLU A 104 3.00 -19.06 6.70
C GLU A 104 3.58 -20.10 5.74
N ILE A 105 3.92 -19.70 4.51
CA ILE A 105 4.57 -20.58 3.54
C ILE A 105 5.93 -21.04 4.08
N ARG A 106 6.72 -20.15 4.63
CA ARG A 106 8.02 -20.49 5.21
C ARG A 106 7.89 -21.50 6.34
N VAL A 107 7.00 -21.26 7.29
CA VAL A 107 6.75 -22.20 8.41
C VAL A 107 6.32 -23.57 7.90
N LYS A 108 5.40 -23.64 6.91
CA LYS A 108 4.99 -24.91 6.29
C LYS A 108 6.14 -25.66 5.60
N ASN A 109 7.23 -24.94 5.25
CA ASN A 109 8.44 -25.51 4.65
C ASN A 109 9.58 -25.67 5.68
N GLY A 110 9.31 -25.61 6.99
CA GLY A 110 10.31 -25.82 8.06
C GLY A 110 11.29 -24.66 8.22
N LEU A 111 10.98 -23.47 7.73
CA LEU A 111 11.84 -22.30 7.80
C LEU A 111 11.37 -21.32 8.88
N ASN A 112 12.33 -20.59 9.46
CA ASN A 112 12.00 -19.49 10.36
C ASN A 112 11.24 -18.37 9.62
N THR A 113 10.35 -17.67 10.34
CA THR A 113 9.70 -16.47 9.84
C THR A 113 10.71 -15.35 9.60
N LEU A 114 10.39 -14.49 8.66
CA LEU A 114 11.11 -13.24 8.40
C LEU A 114 10.52 -12.13 9.26
N LYS A 115 11.39 -11.33 9.87
CA LYS A 115 10.96 -10.14 10.59
C LYS A 115 10.67 -9.02 9.59
N GLU A 116 9.53 -8.36 9.72
CA GLU A 116 9.24 -7.15 8.97
C GLU A 116 10.27 -6.06 9.31
N ASP A 117 10.75 -5.40 8.25
CA ASP A 117 11.62 -4.23 8.36
C ASP A 117 10.95 -3.06 7.63
N TRP A 118 10.54 -2.05 8.39
CA TRP A 118 9.77 -0.93 7.87
C TRP A 118 10.57 -0.04 6.90
N GLU A 119 11.90 0.08 7.10
CA GLU A 119 12.76 0.82 6.18
C GLU A 119 12.89 0.07 4.86
N LEU A 120 13.04 -1.25 4.92
CA LEU A 120 13.06 -2.09 3.73
C LEU A 120 11.72 -2.05 2.99
N SER A 121 10.59 -2.04 3.70
CA SER A 121 9.25 -1.86 3.10
C SER A 121 9.13 -0.48 2.44
N ARG A 122 9.71 0.57 3.03
CA ARG A 122 9.77 1.90 2.43
C ARG A 122 10.55 1.87 1.12
N VAL A 123 11.74 1.27 1.09
CA VAL A 123 12.53 1.14 -0.15
C VAL A 123 11.76 0.35 -1.22
N ALA A 124 11.09 -0.74 -0.84
CA ALA A 124 10.26 -1.52 -1.74
C ALA A 124 9.08 -0.71 -2.33
N ARG A 125 8.46 0.18 -1.54
CA ARG A 125 7.43 1.11 -2.05
C ARG A 125 7.99 2.10 -3.05
N TYR A 126 9.16 2.69 -2.77
CA TYR A 126 9.85 3.56 -3.73
C TYR A 126 10.14 2.83 -5.05
N LYS A 127 10.58 1.56 -4.99
CA LYS A 127 10.79 0.73 -6.18
C LYS A 127 9.50 0.51 -6.97
N SER A 128 8.42 0.15 -6.29
CA SER A 128 7.11 -0.03 -6.93
C SER A 128 6.57 1.27 -7.55
N GLN A 129 6.76 2.40 -6.87
CA GLN A 129 6.38 3.71 -7.38
C GLN A 129 7.23 4.13 -8.58
N ASP A 130 8.53 3.89 -8.53
CA ASP A 130 9.47 4.18 -9.61
C ASP A 130 9.13 3.38 -10.88
N MET A 131 8.84 2.08 -10.74
CA MET A 131 8.37 1.26 -11.87
C MET A 131 7.10 1.81 -12.51
N LYS A 132 6.16 2.31 -11.70
CA LYS A 132 4.91 2.91 -12.18
C LYS A 132 5.17 4.24 -12.88
N ASP A 133 5.92 5.15 -12.26
CA ASP A 133 6.09 6.53 -12.72
C ASP A 133 6.96 6.61 -13.98
N ASN A 134 8.02 5.81 -14.03
CA ASN A 134 8.93 5.70 -15.17
C ASN A 134 8.50 4.65 -16.19
N LYS A 135 7.32 4.03 -16.02
CA LYS A 135 6.66 3.12 -16.97
C LYS A 135 7.55 1.94 -17.40
N TYR A 136 8.26 1.34 -16.46
CA TYR A 136 9.07 0.14 -16.71
C TYR A 136 8.67 -1.00 -15.75
N PHE A 137 9.17 -2.21 -16.04
CA PHE A 137 9.05 -3.37 -15.18
C PHE A 137 10.35 -4.17 -15.26
N SER A 138 11.27 -3.90 -14.35
CA SER A 138 12.61 -4.50 -14.30
C SER A 138 13.19 -4.38 -12.89
N HIS A 139 14.10 -5.28 -12.53
CA HIS A 139 14.88 -5.16 -11.31
C HIS A 139 15.78 -3.92 -11.31
N THR A 140 16.38 -3.57 -12.46
CA THR A 140 17.20 -2.37 -12.57
C THR A 140 16.35 -1.15 -12.84
N SER A 141 16.45 -0.16 -11.94
CA SER A 141 15.80 1.13 -12.06
C SER A 141 16.61 2.09 -12.93
N PRO A 142 15.98 2.89 -13.79
CA PRO A 142 16.68 3.97 -14.51
C PRO A 142 17.11 5.12 -13.57
N VAL A 143 16.52 5.21 -12.37
CA VAL A 143 16.78 6.27 -11.39
C VAL A 143 17.71 5.79 -10.27
N TYR A 144 17.46 4.58 -9.74
CA TYR A 144 18.13 4.08 -8.53
C TYR A 144 19.14 2.96 -8.80
N GLY A 145 19.31 2.53 -10.04
CA GLY A 145 20.20 1.41 -10.40
C GLY A 145 19.63 0.04 -10.01
N THR A 146 20.48 -0.89 -9.66
CA THR A 146 20.09 -2.23 -9.20
C THR A 146 19.37 -2.16 -7.83
N PRO A 147 18.58 -3.16 -7.46
CA PRO A 147 17.95 -3.17 -6.13
C PRO A 147 18.98 -3.13 -4.99
N PHE A 148 20.17 -3.65 -5.22
CA PHE A 148 21.26 -3.63 -4.24
C PHE A 148 21.87 -2.23 -4.05
N GLU A 149 22.03 -1.48 -5.13
CA GLU A 149 22.44 -0.08 -5.08
C GLU A 149 21.35 0.78 -4.44
N MET A 150 20.10 0.55 -4.82
CA MET A 150 18.96 1.27 -4.23
C MET A 150 18.92 1.06 -2.72
N MET A 151 18.94 -0.19 -2.22
CA MET A 151 18.96 -0.46 -0.78
C MET A 151 20.10 0.28 -0.06
N LYS A 152 21.31 0.24 -0.61
CA LYS A 152 22.49 0.94 -0.03
C LYS A 152 22.30 2.45 -0.01
N ASN A 153 21.82 3.03 -1.10
CA ASN A 153 21.58 4.48 -1.21
C ASN A 153 20.51 4.98 -0.24
N PHE A 154 19.58 4.09 0.15
CA PHE A 154 18.57 4.36 1.19
C PHE A 154 19.07 4.03 2.61
N GLY A 155 20.35 3.68 2.79
CA GLY A 155 20.96 3.41 4.10
C GLY A 155 20.73 2.01 4.63
N ILE A 156 20.17 1.09 3.85
CA ILE A 156 19.97 -0.31 4.27
C ILE A 156 21.31 -1.06 4.22
N THR A 157 21.73 -1.58 5.35
CA THR A 157 22.92 -2.43 5.47
C THR A 157 22.52 -3.90 5.52
N TYR A 158 23.26 -4.75 4.81
CA TYR A 158 22.97 -6.19 4.74
C TYR A 158 24.22 -6.99 4.35
N ARG A 159 24.22 -8.29 4.63
CA ARG A 159 25.23 -9.28 4.19
C ARG A 159 24.81 -9.95 2.89
N SER A 160 23.53 -10.20 2.71
CA SER A 160 22.95 -10.74 1.47
C SER A 160 21.54 -10.15 1.30
N ALA A 161 21.11 -10.06 0.04
CA ALA A 161 19.81 -9.50 -0.30
C ALA A 161 19.22 -10.16 -1.55
N ALA A 162 17.90 -10.06 -1.72
CA ALA A 162 17.19 -10.41 -2.95
C ALA A 162 15.96 -9.53 -3.14
N GLU A 163 15.45 -9.53 -4.37
CA GLU A 163 14.24 -8.82 -4.74
C GLU A 163 13.32 -9.73 -5.56
N ASN A 164 12.02 -9.66 -5.28
CA ASN A 164 10.96 -10.13 -6.15
C ASN A 164 10.13 -8.93 -6.58
N ILE A 165 9.75 -8.86 -7.84
CA ILE A 165 8.82 -7.87 -8.37
C ILE A 165 7.62 -8.55 -9.04
N ALA A 166 6.47 -7.87 -9.02
CA ALA A 166 5.28 -8.32 -9.73
C ALA A 166 4.42 -7.13 -10.16
N LYS A 167 3.56 -7.34 -11.17
CA LYS A 167 2.67 -6.32 -11.70
C LYS A 167 1.33 -6.92 -12.11
N GLY A 168 0.24 -6.24 -11.75
CA GLY A 168 -1.11 -6.59 -12.20
C GLY A 168 -1.92 -7.44 -11.20
N GLN A 169 -1.30 -8.05 -10.19
CA GLN A 169 -2.01 -8.80 -9.16
C GLN A 169 -2.75 -7.83 -8.23
N THR A 170 -4.05 -8.03 -8.08
CA THR A 170 -4.93 -7.11 -7.37
C THR A 170 -5.08 -7.42 -5.87
N THR A 171 -4.54 -8.55 -5.43
CA THR A 171 -4.63 -8.98 -4.02
C THR A 171 -3.31 -9.56 -3.51
N PRO A 172 -3.07 -9.50 -2.18
CA PRO A 172 -1.91 -10.14 -1.54
C PRO A 172 -1.79 -11.63 -1.86
N GLN A 173 -2.89 -12.36 -1.80
CA GLN A 173 -2.88 -13.79 -2.11
C GLN A 173 -2.49 -14.06 -3.56
N ALA A 174 -2.98 -13.25 -4.51
CA ALA A 174 -2.67 -13.42 -5.93
C ALA A 174 -1.18 -13.17 -6.22
N VAL A 175 -0.57 -12.15 -5.62
CA VAL A 175 0.84 -11.86 -5.83
C VAL A 175 1.74 -12.92 -5.19
N VAL A 176 1.44 -13.37 -3.98
CA VAL A 176 2.20 -14.44 -3.32
C VAL A 176 2.10 -15.75 -4.11
N ASN A 177 0.92 -16.11 -4.60
CA ASN A 177 0.74 -17.27 -5.46
C ASN A 177 1.55 -17.16 -6.76
N ALA A 178 1.57 -15.98 -7.39
CA ALA A 178 2.35 -15.75 -8.60
C ALA A 178 3.85 -15.93 -8.34
N TRP A 179 4.37 -15.39 -7.25
CA TRP A 179 5.77 -15.58 -6.86
C TRP A 179 6.09 -17.04 -6.52
N MET A 180 5.22 -17.75 -5.83
CA MET A 180 5.42 -19.15 -5.50
C MET A 180 5.37 -20.08 -6.72
N ASN A 181 4.68 -19.69 -7.78
CA ASN A 181 4.63 -20.43 -9.04
C ASN A 181 5.85 -20.18 -9.95
N SER A 182 6.68 -19.18 -9.63
CA SER A 182 7.93 -18.88 -10.33
C SER A 182 9.11 -19.45 -9.54
N SER A 183 9.93 -20.28 -10.16
CA SER A 183 11.05 -20.96 -9.48
C SER A 183 12.05 -19.97 -8.86
N GLY A 184 12.38 -18.88 -9.54
CA GLY A 184 13.31 -17.86 -9.06
C GLY A 184 12.73 -17.07 -7.88
N HIS A 185 11.48 -16.60 -7.98
CA HIS A 185 10.82 -15.88 -6.90
C HIS A 185 10.58 -16.76 -5.67
N ARG A 186 10.16 -18.02 -5.89
CA ARG A 186 10.01 -19.02 -4.84
C ARG A 186 11.31 -19.29 -4.12
N ALA A 187 12.43 -19.39 -4.84
CA ALA A 187 13.75 -19.59 -4.25
C ALA A 187 14.11 -18.46 -3.28
N ASN A 188 13.79 -17.21 -3.60
CA ASN A 188 13.99 -16.08 -2.68
C ASN A 188 13.11 -16.20 -1.42
N ILE A 189 11.83 -16.54 -1.58
CA ILE A 189 10.88 -16.71 -0.46
C ILE A 189 11.34 -17.83 0.49
N LEU A 190 11.83 -18.94 -0.06
CA LEU A 190 12.24 -20.13 0.70
C LEU A 190 13.72 -20.14 1.08
N ASN A 191 14.45 -19.07 0.84
CA ASN A 191 15.86 -19.00 1.22
C ASN A 191 15.99 -18.85 2.75
N SER A 192 16.67 -19.81 3.37
CA SER A 192 16.92 -19.84 4.82
C SER A 192 17.89 -18.77 5.31
N THR A 193 18.68 -18.18 4.38
CA THR A 193 19.70 -17.18 4.73
C THR A 193 19.08 -15.87 5.20
N TYR A 194 17.93 -15.46 4.63
CA TYR A 194 17.29 -14.18 4.97
C TYR A 194 16.61 -14.24 6.31
N ASN A 195 16.63 -13.10 7.03
CA ASN A 195 15.96 -12.93 8.32
C ASN A 195 15.02 -11.73 8.39
N LYS A 196 15.02 -10.86 7.36
CA LYS A 196 14.13 -9.71 7.26
C LYS A 196 13.48 -9.62 5.90
N ILE A 197 12.29 -9.00 5.88
CA ILE A 197 11.48 -8.79 4.69
C ILE A 197 10.92 -7.37 4.69
N GLY A 198 10.86 -6.75 3.51
CA GLY A 198 10.09 -5.55 3.26
C GLY A 198 9.21 -5.74 2.02
N VAL A 199 8.01 -5.21 2.06
CA VAL A 199 7.05 -5.26 0.94
C VAL A 199 6.58 -3.86 0.61
N GLY A 200 6.51 -3.54 -0.67
CA GLY A 200 6.00 -2.29 -1.19
C GLY A 200 4.95 -2.49 -2.27
N TYR A 201 3.80 -1.84 -2.11
CA TYR A 201 2.69 -1.90 -3.02
C TYR A 201 2.26 -0.53 -3.53
N VAL A 202 2.03 -0.43 -4.84
CA VAL A 202 1.41 0.75 -5.48
C VAL A 202 0.14 0.31 -6.18
N LYS A 203 -1.00 0.78 -5.69
CA LYS A 203 -2.35 0.43 -6.15
C LYS A 203 -2.57 0.77 -7.62
N SER A 204 -2.10 1.94 -8.07
CA SER A 204 -2.20 2.33 -9.48
C SER A 204 -1.31 1.46 -10.36
N GLY A 205 -1.93 0.52 -11.08
CA GLY A 205 -1.24 -0.46 -11.93
C GLY A 205 -0.78 -1.72 -11.20
N ASN A 206 -1.07 -1.84 -9.90
CA ASN A 206 -0.76 -3.00 -9.05
C ASN A 206 0.70 -3.43 -9.16
N TYR A 207 1.63 -2.51 -8.85
CA TYR A 207 3.05 -2.81 -8.78
C TYR A 207 3.43 -3.27 -7.38
N TRP A 208 4.17 -4.37 -7.31
CA TRP A 208 4.62 -5.00 -6.09
C TRP A 208 6.12 -5.19 -6.11
N THR A 209 6.75 -4.90 -4.98
CA THR A 209 8.15 -5.21 -4.73
C THR A 209 8.27 -5.89 -3.37
N GLN A 210 9.03 -6.97 -3.32
CA GLN A 210 9.35 -7.69 -2.10
C GLN A 210 10.87 -7.77 -2.01
N MET A 211 11.43 -7.27 -0.94
CA MET A 211 12.86 -7.27 -0.67
C MET A 211 13.18 -8.15 0.53
N PHE A 212 14.27 -8.87 0.45
CA PHE A 212 14.78 -9.74 1.52
C PHE A 212 16.20 -9.35 1.85
N ILE A 213 16.54 -9.38 3.13
CA ILE A 213 17.93 -9.18 3.58
C ILE A 213 18.32 -10.15 4.68
N ARG A 214 19.63 -10.40 4.76
CA ARG A 214 20.32 -10.91 5.94
C ARG A 214 21.06 -9.74 6.57
N GLN A 215 20.68 -9.39 7.75
CA GLN A 215 21.38 -8.43 8.59
C GLN A 215 22.17 -9.12 9.67
#